data_4b12f4b2263f2f0268999e6c0d79181f
#
_entry.id   4b12f4b2263f2f0268999e6c0d79181f
#
_cell.length_a   1.000
_cell.length_b   1.000
_cell.length_c   1.000
_cell.angle_alpha   90.00
_cell.angle_beta   90.00
_cell.angle_gamma   90.00
#
_symmetry.space_group_name_H-M   'P 1'
#
loop_
_entity.id
_entity.type
_entity.pdbx_description
1 polymer ?
#
loop_
_entity_poly.entity_id
_entity_poly.type
_entity_poly.pdbx_seq_one_letter_code
_entity_poly.pdbx_strand_id
1 'polypeptide(L)'
;TLDLDYLLMRPLEQLLRAPTLTAELRAPFEAQGRRLHDRILGLGALTRVLCHGDAHSDNNFVTVRDDGTLQAAFFDFDETGPGYLAYELAVYPWWLHPRSVDGTWSAKDLARWGHFIGAYQAVRLLGEADRAALAPFMAVRQFWLLGEYAGRVPVWGSQAIPTDYLQRQVKLLQQWETLEVPGLDLAIGGQPRP
;
A
#
# COMPACT_ATOMS: atom_id res chain seq x y z
N THR A 1 6.58 -4.54 -15.00
CA THR A 1 7.35 -3.87 -13.93
C THR A 1 6.41 -3.06 -13.07
N LEU A 2 6.49 -3.24 -11.76
CA LEU A 2 5.73 -2.47 -10.78
C LEU A 2 6.50 -1.16 -10.48
N ASP A 3 6.45 -0.24 -11.44
CA ASP A 3 7.03 1.12 -11.34
C ASP A 3 5.94 2.17 -11.09
N LEU A 4 6.34 3.42 -10.92
CA LEU A 4 5.38 4.50 -10.63
C LEU A 4 4.45 4.82 -11.81
N ASP A 5 4.85 4.51 -13.04
CA ASP A 5 3.95 4.65 -14.18
C ASP A 5 2.81 3.64 -14.07
N TYR A 6 3.14 2.36 -13.85
CA TYR A 6 2.16 1.28 -13.70
C TYR A 6 1.30 1.42 -12.43
N LEU A 7 1.93 1.71 -11.29
CA LEU A 7 1.26 1.69 -9.98
C LEU A 7 0.50 2.96 -9.63
N LEU A 8 0.86 4.10 -10.24
CA LEU A 8 0.31 5.40 -9.86
C LEU A 8 -0.19 6.22 -11.05
N MET A 9 0.65 6.44 -12.09
CA MET A 9 0.30 7.43 -13.11
C MET A 9 -0.81 6.94 -14.04
N ARG A 10 -0.75 5.70 -14.51
CA ARG A 10 -1.84 5.09 -15.32
C ARG A 10 -3.13 4.92 -14.52
N PRO A 11 -3.12 4.40 -13.27
CA PRO A 11 -4.29 4.37 -12.40
C PRO A 11 -4.91 5.75 -12.17
N LEU A 12 -4.08 6.77 -11.95
CA LEU A 12 -4.56 8.15 -11.82
C LEU A 12 -5.26 8.64 -13.10
N GLU A 13 -4.67 8.39 -14.28
CA GLU A 13 -5.30 8.73 -15.56
C GLU A 13 -6.65 8.03 -15.75
N GLN A 14 -6.74 6.75 -15.41
CA GLN A 14 -8.01 6.00 -15.48
C GLN A 14 -9.05 6.59 -14.53
N LEU A 15 -8.64 6.89 -13.28
CA LEU A 15 -9.50 7.54 -12.29
C LEU A 15 -10.01 8.90 -12.78
N LEU A 16 -9.12 9.71 -13.38
CA LEU A 16 -9.48 11.03 -13.90
C LEU A 16 -10.46 10.97 -15.10
N ARG A 17 -10.62 9.81 -15.73
CA ARG A 17 -11.60 9.55 -16.81
C ARG A 17 -12.91 8.96 -16.30
N ALA A 18 -12.99 8.59 -15.01
CA ALA A 18 -14.19 7.97 -14.46
C ALA A 18 -15.41 8.90 -14.56
N PRO A 19 -16.55 8.41 -15.06
CA PRO A 19 -17.75 9.25 -15.23
C PRO A 19 -18.38 9.70 -13.91
N THR A 20 -18.06 9.02 -12.82
CA THR A 20 -18.51 9.34 -11.45
C THR A 20 -17.63 10.37 -10.75
N LEU A 21 -16.48 10.74 -11.36
CA LEU A 21 -15.57 11.74 -10.82
C LEU A 21 -16.06 13.15 -11.17
N THR A 22 -16.54 13.87 -10.17
CA THR A 22 -17.01 15.26 -10.35
C THR A 22 -15.83 16.22 -10.57
N ALA A 23 -16.13 17.42 -11.09
CA ALA A 23 -15.12 18.45 -11.33
C ALA A 23 -14.40 18.86 -10.03
N GLU A 24 -15.13 18.91 -8.90
CA GLU A 24 -14.60 19.28 -7.58
C GLU A 24 -13.61 18.23 -7.02
N LEU A 25 -13.79 16.96 -7.40
CA LEU A 25 -12.91 15.87 -6.95
C LEU A 25 -11.70 15.67 -7.86
N ARG A 26 -11.79 16.07 -9.12
CA ARG A 26 -10.74 15.89 -10.13
C ARG A 26 -9.43 16.55 -9.71
N ALA A 27 -9.45 17.85 -9.40
CA ALA A 27 -8.26 18.61 -9.04
C ALA A 27 -7.57 18.08 -7.77
N PRO A 28 -8.28 17.75 -6.67
CA PRO A 28 -7.67 17.08 -5.51
C PRO A 28 -6.95 15.77 -5.84
N PHE A 29 -7.57 14.85 -6.59
CA PHE A 29 -6.92 13.59 -6.94
C PHE A 29 -5.67 13.81 -7.81
N GLU A 30 -5.77 14.67 -8.83
CA GLU A 30 -4.64 14.99 -9.70
C GLU A 30 -3.48 15.59 -8.90
N ALA A 31 -3.75 16.57 -8.05
CA ALA A 31 -2.74 17.21 -7.23
C ALA A 31 -2.08 16.24 -6.24
N GLN A 32 -2.87 15.38 -5.58
CA GLN A 32 -2.35 14.38 -4.66
C GLN A 32 -1.47 13.34 -5.37
N GLY A 33 -1.92 12.81 -6.52
CA GLY A 33 -1.15 11.84 -7.28
C GLY A 33 0.19 12.40 -7.76
N ARG A 34 0.22 13.65 -8.25
CA ARG A 34 1.47 14.31 -8.65
C ARG A 34 2.41 14.55 -7.47
N ARG A 35 1.91 15.09 -6.34
CA ARG A 35 2.73 15.27 -5.13
C ARG A 35 3.30 13.96 -4.62
N LEU A 36 2.50 12.89 -4.65
CA LEU A 36 2.93 11.56 -4.22
C LEU A 36 4.05 11.02 -5.12
N HIS A 37 3.90 11.16 -6.45
CA HIS A 37 4.92 10.81 -7.42
C HIS A 37 6.24 11.53 -7.14
N ASP A 38 6.19 12.86 -7.03
CA ASP A 38 7.37 13.70 -6.81
C ASP A 38 8.03 13.41 -5.45
N ARG A 39 7.21 13.17 -4.41
CA ARG A 39 7.70 12.77 -3.09
C ARG A 39 8.50 11.47 -3.17
N ILE A 40 7.99 10.45 -3.84
CA ILE A 40 8.69 9.15 -3.95
C ILE A 40 9.99 9.30 -4.74
N LEU A 41 9.98 10.04 -5.84
CA LEU A 41 11.21 10.31 -6.60
C LEU A 41 12.25 11.07 -5.78
N GLY A 42 11.83 11.94 -4.88
CA GLY A 42 12.70 12.72 -3.98
C GLY A 42 13.34 11.90 -2.85
N LEU A 43 12.90 10.66 -2.57
CA LEU A 43 13.46 9.82 -1.51
C LEU A 43 14.84 9.21 -1.83
N GLY A 44 15.30 9.35 -3.06
CA GLY A 44 16.56 8.77 -3.52
C GLY A 44 16.41 7.32 -4.02
N ALA A 45 17.49 6.54 -3.92
CA ALA A 45 17.52 5.18 -4.46
C ALA A 45 16.72 4.22 -3.58
N LEU A 46 15.60 3.73 -4.11
CA LEU A 46 14.77 2.71 -3.48
C LEU A 46 15.21 1.30 -3.89
N THR A 47 15.13 0.36 -2.96
CA THR A 47 15.46 -1.04 -3.22
C THR A 47 14.49 -1.67 -4.22
N ARG A 48 15.04 -2.37 -5.23
CA ARG A 48 14.28 -3.14 -6.21
C ARG A 48 14.32 -4.62 -5.88
N VAL A 49 13.14 -5.27 -5.97
CA VAL A 49 12.98 -6.71 -5.71
C VAL A 49 12.01 -7.31 -6.72
N LEU A 50 11.89 -8.64 -6.73
CA LEU A 50 10.72 -9.30 -7.31
C LEU A 50 9.61 -9.25 -6.27
N CYS A 51 8.52 -8.57 -6.60
CA CYS A 51 7.35 -8.43 -5.74
C CYS A 51 6.31 -9.51 -6.05
N HIS A 52 5.57 -9.92 -5.06
CA HIS A 52 4.27 -10.57 -5.24
C HIS A 52 3.26 -9.54 -5.79
N GLY A 53 3.35 -8.30 -5.31
CA GLY A 53 2.54 -7.16 -5.74
C GLY A 53 1.20 -7.04 -5.02
N ASP A 54 0.70 -8.13 -4.41
CA ASP A 54 -0.57 -8.17 -3.67
C ASP A 54 -0.51 -9.07 -2.42
N ALA A 55 0.60 -9.02 -1.67
CA ALA A 55 0.88 -9.86 -0.51
C ALA A 55 0.13 -9.40 0.76
N HIS A 56 -1.20 -9.39 0.73
CA HIS A 56 -2.04 -9.15 1.92
C HIS A 56 -2.53 -10.46 2.56
N SER A 57 -3.21 -10.37 3.72
CA SER A 57 -3.60 -11.55 4.51
C SER A 57 -4.53 -12.52 3.77
N ASP A 58 -5.29 -12.04 2.78
CA ASP A 58 -6.24 -12.91 2.06
C ASP A 58 -5.58 -13.69 0.93
N ASN A 59 -4.30 -13.37 0.61
CA ASN A 59 -3.51 -14.02 -0.43
C ASN A 59 -2.43 -14.95 0.15
N ASN A 60 -2.66 -15.49 1.34
CA ASN A 60 -1.77 -16.50 1.94
C ASN A 60 -2.54 -17.49 2.81
N PHE A 61 -1.96 -18.68 2.95
CA PHE A 61 -2.35 -19.69 3.92
C PHE A 61 -1.25 -19.85 4.96
N VAL A 62 -1.64 -20.05 6.21
CA VAL A 62 -0.74 -20.45 7.28
C VAL A 62 -1.12 -21.86 7.72
N THR A 63 -0.19 -22.79 7.59
CA THR A 63 -0.34 -24.18 8.00
C THR A 63 0.60 -24.50 9.14
N VAL A 64 0.21 -25.48 9.97
CA VAL A 64 1.08 -26.04 11.01
C VAL A 64 1.69 -27.31 10.45
N ARG A 65 3.01 -27.41 10.45
CA ARG A 65 3.73 -28.64 10.08
C ARG A 65 3.68 -29.67 11.18
N ASP A 66 4.07 -30.92 10.89
CA ASP A 66 4.08 -32.03 11.84
C ASP A 66 5.01 -31.77 13.05
N ASP A 67 6.05 -30.96 12.89
CA ASP A 67 6.97 -30.51 13.94
C ASP A 67 6.44 -29.33 14.78
N GLY A 68 5.21 -28.87 14.51
CA GLY A 68 4.58 -27.73 15.17
C GLY A 68 5.02 -26.36 14.63
N THR A 69 5.91 -26.29 13.64
CA THR A 69 6.31 -25.02 13.03
C THR A 69 5.23 -24.48 12.08
N LEU A 70 5.16 -23.15 11.96
CA LEU A 70 4.25 -22.48 11.03
C LEU A 70 4.90 -22.32 9.66
N GLN A 71 4.12 -22.56 8.63
CA GLN A 71 4.51 -22.31 7.24
C GLN A 71 3.48 -21.41 6.58
N ALA A 72 3.94 -20.30 5.99
CA ALA A 72 3.12 -19.48 5.09
C ALA A 72 3.31 -19.95 3.64
N ALA A 73 2.21 -20.00 2.89
CA ALA A 73 2.20 -20.22 1.45
C ALA A 73 1.39 -19.10 0.81
N PHE A 74 1.98 -18.41 -0.16
CA PHE A 74 1.32 -17.35 -0.91
C PHE A 74 0.70 -17.91 -2.18
N PHE A 75 -0.37 -17.26 -2.64
CA PHE A 75 -1.06 -17.53 -3.91
C PHE A 75 -1.56 -16.22 -4.51
N ASP A 76 -2.16 -16.27 -5.70
CA ASP A 76 -2.61 -15.09 -6.44
C ASP A 76 -1.46 -14.17 -6.88
N PHE A 77 -0.62 -14.73 -7.74
CA PHE A 77 0.58 -14.06 -8.27
C PHE A 77 0.32 -13.23 -9.54
N ASP A 78 -0.91 -12.85 -9.82
CA ASP A 78 -1.28 -12.14 -11.04
C ASP A 78 -0.60 -10.77 -11.15
N GLU A 79 -0.29 -10.13 -10.01
CA GLU A 79 0.41 -8.84 -9.94
C GLU A 79 1.93 -8.98 -9.76
N THR A 80 2.50 -10.18 -9.95
CA THR A 80 3.92 -10.42 -9.71
C THR A 80 4.81 -9.72 -10.74
N GLY A 81 5.87 -9.06 -10.26
CA GLY A 81 6.85 -8.44 -11.14
C GLY A 81 7.99 -7.72 -10.41
N PRO A 82 9.04 -7.33 -11.16
CA PRO A 82 10.09 -6.48 -10.61
C PRO A 82 9.50 -5.15 -10.14
N GLY A 83 9.71 -4.78 -8.88
CA GLY A 83 9.10 -3.63 -8.26
C GLY A 83 9.93 -3.03 -7.12
N TYR A 84 9.31 -2.17 -6.33
CA TYR A 84 9.92 -1.55 -5.16
C TYR A 84 9.67 -2.39 -3.92
N LEU A 85 10.71 -2.61 -3.11
CA LEU A 85 10.59 -3.29 -1.82
C LEU A 85 9.58 -2.58 -0.92
N ALA A 86 9.61 -1.26 -0.88
CA ALA A 86 8.68 -0.47 -0.07
C ALA A 86 7.22 -0.63 -0.53
N TYR A 87 6.96 -0.83 -1.84
CA TYR A 87 5.61 -1.14 -2.34
C TYR A 87 5.17 -2.53 -1.85
N GLU A 88 6.02 -3.54 -2.02
CA GLU A 88 5.73 -4.91 -1.57
C GLU A 88 5.31 -4.93 -0.10
N LEU A 89 6.09 -4.27 0.75
CA LEU A 89 5.82 -4.21 2.19
C LEU A 89 4.62 -3.32 2.54
N ALA A 90 4.32 -2.30 1.73
CA ALA A 90 3.21 -1.37 1.97
C ALA A 90 1.83 -2.00 1.74
N VAL A 91 1.73 -3.08 0.95
CA VAL A 91 0.45 -3.77 0.70
C VAL A 91 -0.17 -4.29 1.99
N TYR A 92 0.63 -4.85 2.90
CA TYR A 92 0.12 -5.42 4.14
C TYR A 92 -0.43 -4.35 5.12
N PRO A 93 0.29 -3.27 5.49
CA PRO A 93 -0.26 -2.21 6.33
C PRO A 93 -1.39 -1.43 5.65
N TRP A 94 -1.36 -1.27 4.33
CA TRP A 94 -2.48 -0.73 3.57
C TRP A 94 -3.76 -1.57 3.75
N TRP A 95 -3.64 -2.88 3.75
CA TRP A 95 -4.76 -3.80 3.97
C TRP A 95 -5.27 -3.75 5.43
N LEU A 96 -4.37 -3.64 6.41
CA LEU A 96 -4.70 -3.55 7.84
C LEU A 96 -5.25 -2.18 8.22
N HIS A 97 -4.72 -1.08 7.66
CA HIS A 97 -5.05 0.26 8.09
C HIS A 97 -6.54 0.55 7.89
N PRO A 98 -7.26 0.98 8.95
CA PRO A 98 -8.69 1.26 8.83
C PRO A 98 -8.89 2.38 7.81
N ARG A 99 -9.68 2.11 6.78
CA ARG A 99 -10.09 3.09 5.77
C ARG A 99 -11.25 3.95 6.28
N SER A 100 -11.21 4.26 7.56
CA SER A 100 -12.16 5.15 8.23
C SER A 100 -11.66 6.59 8.22
N VAL A 101 -12.57 7.53 8.42
CA VAL A 101 -12.28 8.97 8.37
C VAL A 101 -11.31 9.42 9.48
N ASP A 102 -11.24 8.71 10.59
CA ASP A 102 -10.37 9.00 11.73
C ASP A 102 -8.95 8.44 11.57
N GLY A 103 -8.73 7.51 10.61
CA GLY A 103 -7.40 7.02 10.25
C GLY A 103 -6.59 6.39 11.38
N THR A 104 -7.25 5.97 12.47
CA THR A 104 -6.56 5.39 13.62
C THR A 104 -6.31 3.90 13.46
N TRP A 105 -5.10 3.46 13.86
CA TRP A 105 -4.78 2.03 13.93
C TRP A 105 -5.48 1.39 15.13
N SER A 106 -6.18 0.26 14.93
CA SER A 106 -6.63 -0.54 16.06
C SER A 106 -5.43 -1.20 16.77
N ALA A 107 -5.56 -1.47 18.07
CA ALA A 107 -4.49 -2.18 18.81
C ALA A 107 -4.18 -3.55 18.18
N LYS A 108 -5.19 -4.23 17.63
CA LYS A 108 -5.06 -5.52 16.95
C LYS A 108 -4.23 -5.38 15.65
N ASP A 109 -4.50 -4.33 14.86
CA ASP A 109 -3.80 -4.13 13.60
C ASP A 109 -2.38 -3.63 13.81
N LEU A 110 -2.15 -2.80 14.84
CA LEU A 110 -0.81 -2.44 15.30
C LEU A 110 0.02 -3.67 15.71
N ALA A 111 -0.58 -4.59 16.48
CA ALA A 111 0.10 -5.82 16.87
C ALA A 111 0.43 -6.71 15.66
N ARG A 112 -0.51 -6.87 14.72
CA ARG A 112 -0.30 -7.65 13.49
C ARG A 112 0.82 -7.05 12.62
N TRP A 113 0.77 -5.75 12.41
CA TRP A 113 1.82 -5.04 11.70
C TRP A 113 3.16 -5.15 12.40
N GLY A 114 3.20 -4.95 13.73
CA GLY A 114 4.43 -5.05 14.51
C GLY A 114 5.08 -6.43 14.42
N HIS A 115 4.30 -7.51 14.47
CA HIS A 115 4.82 -8.88 14.27
C HIS A 115 5.36 -9.08 12.85
N PHE A 116 4.63 -8.62 11.82
CA PHE A 116 5.05 -8.75 10.43
C PHE A 116 6.36 -8.00 10.17
N ILE A 117 6.41 -6.70 10.49
CA ILE A 117 7.58 -5.87 10.19
C ILE A 117 8.79 -6.24 11.06
N GLY A 118 8.55 -6.64 12.31
CA GLY A 118 9.61 -7.13 13.20
C GLY A 118 10.24 -8.42 12.70
N ALA A 119 9.44 -9.40 12.27
CA ALA A 119 9.94 -10.64 11.68
C ALA A 119 10.69 -10.38 10.36
N TYR A 120 10.19 -9.45 9.52
CA TYR A 120 10.87 -9.07 8.30
C TYR A 120 12.25 -8.44 8.60
N GLN A 121 12.31 -7.47 9.51
CA GLN A 121 13.55 -6.77 9.87
C GLN A 121 14.57 -7.67 10.59
N ALA A 122 14.13 -8.74 11.23
CA ALA A 122 15.02 -9.76 11.78
C ALA A 122 15.81 -10.52 10.70
N VAL A 123 15.27 -10.59 9.47
CA VAL A 123 15.93 -11.24 8.31
C VAL A 123 16.63 -10.22 7.41
N ARG A 124 16.01 -9.06 7.20
CA ARG A 124 16.51 -8.02 6.30
C ARG A 124 16.18 -6.63 6.83
N LEU A 125 17.22 -5.86 7.10
CA LEU A 125 17.06 -4.46 7.50
C LEU A 125 16.58 -3.61 6.32
N LEU A 126 15.67 -2.67 6.62
CA LEU A 126 15.21 -1.69 5.64
C LEU A 126 16.15 -0.47 5.62
N GLY A 127 16.51 -0.04 4.42
CA GLY A 127 17.18 1.23 4.20
C GLY A 127 16.30 2.43 4.61
N GLU A 128 16.91 3.57 4.88
CA GLU A 128 16.20 4.80 5.28
C GLU A 128 15.18 5.23 4.21
N ALA A 129 15.59 5.23 2.94
CA ALA A 129 14.70 5.57 1.83
C ALA A 129 13.50 4.62 1.74
N ASP A 130 13.70 3.29 1.88
CA ASP A 130 12.61 2.32 1.85
C ASP A 130 11.64 2.50 3.02
N ARG A 131 12.15 2.80 4.24
CA ARG A 131 11.29 3.11 5.39
C ARG A 131 10.45 4.36 5.16
N ALA A 132 11.07 5.43 4.66
CA ALA A 132 10.38 6.69 4.34
C ALA A 132 9.35 6.54 3.22
N ALA A 133 9.51 5.52 2.36
CA ALA A 133 8.62 5.25 1.24
C ALA A 133 7.37 4.43 1.63
N LEU A 134 7.30 3.76 2.78
CA LEU A 134 6.19 2.86 3.12
C LEU A 134 4.83 3.57 3.12
N ALA A 135 4.67 4.67 3.86
CA ALA A 135 3.42 5.42 3.86
C ALA A 135 3.06 5.98 2.46
N PRO A 136 3.99 6.59 1.70
CA PRO A 136 3.75 6.92 0.30
C PRO A 136 3.27 5.74 -0.54
N PHE A 137 3.85 4.56 -0.40
CA PHE A 137 3.42 3.39 -1.19
C PHE A 137 2.09 2.80 -0.73
N MET A 138 1.64 3.00 0.51
CA MET A 138 0.25 2.71 0.89
C MET A 138 -0.72 3.59 0.07
N ALA A 139 -0.41 4.87 -0.10
CA ALA A 139 -1.20 5.77 -0.94
C ALA A 139 -1.15 5.39 -2.43
N VAL A 140 0.02 4.98 -2.94
CA VAL A 140 0.16 4.43 -4.31
C VAL A 140 -0.74 3.21 -4.49
N ARG A 141 -0.75 2.26 -3.55
CA ARG A 141 -1.62 1.09 -3.61
C ARG A 141 -3.10 1.49 -3.64
N GLN A 142 -3.48 2.55 -2.92
CA GLN A 142 -4.85 3.06 -2.97
C GLN A 142 -5.18 3.67 -4.33
N PHE A 143 -4.28 4.43 -4.94
CA PHE A 143 -4.47 4.94 -6.31
C PHE A 143 -4.57 3.81 -7.33
N TRP A 144 -3.74 2.77 -7.20
CA TRP A 144 -3.80 1.59 -8.04
C TRP A 144 -5.20 0.96 -8.00
N LEU A 145 -5.75 0.72 -6.79
CA LEU A 145 -7.08 0.16 -6.61
C LEU A 145 -8.18 1.05 -7.21
N LEU A 146 -8.09 2.38 -7.02
CA LEU A 146 -9.06 3.33 -7.57
C LEU A 146 -9.02 3.33 -9.10
N GLY A 147 -7.84 3.24 -9.71
CA GLY A 147 -7.67 3.11 -11.15
C GLY A 147 -8.26 1.81 -11.69
N GLU A 148 -8.02 0.67 -11.01
CA GLU A 148 -8.62 -0.61 -11.36
C GLU A 148 -10.15 -0.54 -11.36
N TYR A 149 -10.76 0.02 -10.33
CA TYR A 149 -12.21 0.17 -10.27
C TYR A 149 -12.73 1.13 -11.35
N ALA A 150 -12.03 2.23 -11.60
CA ALA A 150 -12.38 3.17 -12.66
C ALA A 150 -12.31 2.51 -14.05
N GLY A 151 -11.29 1.71 -14.30
CA GLY A 151 -11.13 0.95 -15.54
C GLY A 151 -12.22 -0.11 -15.77
N ARG A 152 -12.87 -0.58 -14.70
CA ARG A 152 -13.95 -1.59 -14.77
C ARG A 152 -15.35 -1.01 -14.93
N VAL A 153 -15.51 0.31 -14.87
CA VAL A 153 -16.82 0.99 -15.07
C VAL A 153 -17.54 0.55 -16.36
N PRO A 154 -16.88 0.36 -17.50
CA PRO A 154 -17.55 -0.12 -18.72
C PRO A 154 -18.22 -1.50 -18.59
N VAL A 155 -17.71 -2.34 -17.68
CA VAL A 155 -18.23 -3.72 -17.45
C VAL A 155 -19.14 -3.78 -16.23
N TRP A 156 -18.75 -3.10 -15.13
CA TRP A 156 -19.45 -3.18 -13.84
C TRP A 156 -20.45 -2.04 -13.62
N GLY A 157 -20.46 -1.02 -14.49
CA GLY A 157 -21.28 0.17 -14.31
C GLY A 157 -20.68 1.16 -13.30
N SER A 158 -21.37 2.29 -13.13
CA SER A 158 -20.93 3.38 -12.24
C SER A 158 -20.87 2.99 -10.75
N GLN A 159 -21.57 1.94 -10.34
CA GLN A 159 -21.48 1.38 -8.98
C GLN A 159 -20.11 0.82 -8.64
N ALA A 160 -19.25 0.54 -9.62
CA ALA A 160 -17.87 0.10 -9.37
C ALA A 160 -17.07 1.14 -8.58
N ILE A 161 -17.34 2.45 -8.84
CA ILE A 161 -16.64 3.56 -8.18
C ILE A 161 -17.59 4.76 -8.01
N PRO A 162 -18.53 4.71 -7.05
CA PRO A 162 -19.54 5.77 -6.86
C PRO A 162 -18.92 7.04 -6.30
N THR A 163 -19.56 8.19 -6.57
CA THR A 163 -19.04 9.52 -6.19
C THR A 163 -18.83 9.69 -4.68
N ASP A 164 -19.71 9.17 -3.85
CA ASP A 164 -19.58 9.23 -2.39
C ASP A 164 -18.38 8.42 -1.87
N TYR A 165 -18.07 7.29 -2.52
CA TYR A 165 -16.85 6.55 -2.26
C TYR A 165 -15.61 7.39 -2.63
N LEU A 166 -15.60 8.04 -3.80
CA LEU A 166 -14.51 8.92 -4.22
C LEU A 166 -14.31 10.11 -3.26
N GLN A 167 -15.39 10.69 -2.72
CA GLN A 167 -15.30 11.75 -1.71
C GLN A 167 -14.58 11.28 -0.43
N ARG A 168 -14.85 10.05 0.01
CA ARG A 168 -14.15 9.44 1.15
C ARG A 168 -12.68 9.17 0.83
N GLN A 169 -12.38 8.73 -0.40
CA GLN A 169 -11.00 8.43 -0.80
C GLN A 169 -10.11 9.66 -0.89
N VAL A 170 -10.60 10.80 -1.35
CA VAL A 170 -9.86 12.07 -1.31
C VAL A 170 -9.44 12.41 0.12
N LYS A 171 -10.36 12.31 1.09
CA LYS A 171 -10.07 12.59 2.50
C LYS A 171 -9.06 11.60 3.08
N LEU A 172 -9.20 10.32 2.78
CA LEU A 172 -8.28 9.28 3.22
C LEU A 172 -6.86 9.55 2.71
N LEU A 173 -6.72 9.84 1.41
CA LEU A 173 -5.41 10.14 0.81
C LEU A 173 -4.79 11.42 1.37
N GLN A 174 -5.59 12.43 1.71
CA GLN A 174 -5.13 13.64 2.40
C GLN A 174 -4.59 13.32 3.79
N GLN A 175 -5.28 12.48 4.55
CA GLN A 175 -4.79 12.02 5.87
C GLN A 175 -3.48 11.24 5.73
N TRP A 176 -3.32 10.46 4.68
CA TRP A 176 -2.11 9.67 4.45
C TRP A 176 -0.91 10.48 3.95
N GLU A 177 -1.07 11.73 3.57
CA GLU A 177 0.07 12.62 3.28
C GLU A 177 1.02 12.78 4.48
N THR A 178 0.46 12.73 5.69
CA THR A 178 1.21 12.84 6.96
C THR A 178 1.20 11.55 7.79
N LEU A 179 0.75 10.43 7.20
CA LEU A 179 0.70 9.15 7.89
C LEU A 179 2.11 8.70 8.28
N GLU A 180 2.28 8.35 9.55
CA GLU A 180 3.43 7.64 10.05
C GLU A 180 3.10 6.16 10.20
N VAL A 181 3.92 5.32 9.59
CA VAL A 181 3.80 3.86 9.75
C VAL A 181 4.63 3.44 10.96
N PRO A 182 4.01 2.90 12.02
CA PRO A 182 4.71 2.61 13.27
C PRO A 182 5.70 1.45 13.12
N GLY A 183 6.64 1.31 14.06
CA GLY A 183 7.57 0.17 14.15
C GLY A 183 8.68 0.16 13.11
N LEU A 184 8.92 1.28 12.44
CA LEU A 184 10.01 1.43 11.47
C LEU A 184 11.28 2.01 12.08
N ASP A 185 11.21 2.51 13.30
CA ASP A 185 12.35 3.03 14.02
C ASP A 185 13.31 1.87 14.33
N LEU A 186 14.53 1.99 13.81
CA LEU A 186 15.60 1.08 14.20
C LEU A 186 15.86 1.28 15.69
N ALA A 187 15.60 0.27 16.49
CA ALA A 187 16.35 0.10 17.73
C ALA A 187 17.81 -0.15 17.33
N ILE A 188 18.61 0.91 17.18
CA ILE A 188 20.06 0.80 17.12
C ILE A 188 20.45 0.21 18.46
N GLY A 189 20.70 -1.11 18.53
CA GLY A 189 21.33 -1.75 19.68
C GLY A 189 20.43 -2.51 20.66
N GLY A 190 19.33 -3.11 20.21
CA GLY A 190 18.58 -4.06 21.04
C GLY A 190 18.75 -5.49 20.54
N GLN A 191 19.60 -6.30 21.21
CA GLN A 191 19.57 -7.74 21.06
C GLN A 191 18.14 -8.25 21.32
N PRO A 192 17.66 -9.29 20.58
CA PRO A 192 16.43 -9.96 20.95
C PRO A 192 16.58 -10.48 22.38
N ARG A 193 15.73 -10.06 23.27
CA ARG A 193 15.63 -10.69 24.58
C ARG A 193 15.00 -12.07 24.41
N PRO A 194 15.53 -13.07 25.13
CA PRO A 194 15.10 -14.47 25.04
C PRO A 194 13.64 -14.65 25.41
#